data_5d33dfcbd0fb6b0dd5affe86676f8cb0
#
_entry.id   5d33dfcbd0fb6b0dd5affe86676f8cb0
#
_cell.length_a   1.000
_cell.length_b   1.000
_cell.length_c   1.000
_cell.angle_alpha   90.00
_cell.angle_beta   90.00
_cell.angle_gamma   90.00
#
_symmetry.space_group_name_H-M   'P 1'
#
loop_
_entity.id
_entity.type
_entity.pdbx_description
1 polymer ?
#
loop_
_entity_poly.entity_id
_entity_poly.type
_entity_poly.pdbx_seq_one_letter_code
_entity_poly.pdbx_strand_id
1 'polypeptide(L)' 'MNKIQEEYPLLVAQEGPLKGQRWQVSQTLVLGREATCDVVVADRQISRYHARLTP' A
#
# COMPACT_ATOMS: atom_id res chain seq x y z
N MET A 1 12.77 -1.97 30.91
CA MET A 1 12.56 -3.02 29.96
C MET A 1 12.48 -2.50 28.55
N ASN A 2 13.22 -3.12 27.70
CA ASN A 2 13.25 -2.69 26.32
C ASN A 2 12.30 -3.48 25.48
N LYS A 3 11.63 -2.75 24.64
CA LYS A 3 10.86 -3.38 23.60
C LYS A 3 11.55 -3.15 22.29
N ILE A 4 11.62 -4.19 21.53
CA ILE A 4 12.05 -4.06 20.17
C ILE A 4 10.86 -3.53 19.42
N GLN A 5 11.02 -2.32 18.90
CA GLN A 5 10.01 -1.76 18.05
C GLN A 5 10.37 -2.02 16.63
N GLU A 6 9.51 -2.71 15.96
CA GLU A 6 9.70 -2.92 14.54
C GLU A 6 9.12 -1.73 13.82
N GLU A 7 9.96 -1.15 12.97
CA GLU A 7 9.52 -0.03 12.16
C GLU A 7 9.38 -0.50 10.75
N TYR A 8 8.22 -0.27 10.19
CA TYR A 8 7.94 -0.65 8.82
C TYR A 8 7.71 0.58 7.98
N PRO A 9 8.01 0.52 6.69
CA PRO A 9 7.67 1.61 5.80
C PRO A 9 6.18 1.89 5.83
N LEU A 10 5.86 3.15 5.62
CA LEU A 10 4.49 3.59 5.57
C LEU A 10 4.19 4.09 4.17
N LEU A 11 3.21 3.48 3.53
CA LEU A 11 2.73 3.94 2.24
C LEU A 11 1.63 4.95 2.48
N VAL A 12 1.77 6.13 1.90
CA VAL A 12 0.80 7.20 2.09
C VAL A 12 0.32 7.67 0.73
N ALA A 13 -0.98 7.72 0.55
CA ALA A 13 -1.56 8.25 -0.68
C ALA A 13 -1.57 9.76 -0.60
N GLN A 14 -0.81 10.41 -1.46
CA GLN A 14 -0.63 11.85 -1.42
C GLN A 14 -1.66 12.59 -2.26
N GLU A 15 -2.15 11.95 -3.31
CA GLU A 15 -3.11 12.56 -4.22
C GLU A 15 -4.05 11.49 -4.72
N GLY A 16 -5.12 11.91 -5.34
CA GLY A 16 -6.05 11.00 -5.96
C GLY A 16 -7.14 10.54 -5.02
N PRO A 17 -7.93 9.55 -5.45
CA PRO A 17 -9.11 9.13 -4.70
C PRO A 17 -8.80 8.53 -3.33
N LEU A 18 -7.58 8.05 -3.11
CA LEU A 18 -7.21 7.46 -1.83
C LEU A 18 -6.44 8.43 -0.94
N LYS A 19 -6.42 9.72 -1.31
CA LYS A 19 -5.60 10.70 -0.60
C LYS A 19 -5.85 10.64 0.90
N GLY A 20 -4.76 10.61 1.64
CA GLY A 20 -4.81 10.58 3.10
C GLY A 20 -4.81 9.20 3.69
N GLN A 21 -5.04 8.17 2.90
CA GLN A 21 -5.00 6.81 3.41
C GLN A 21 -3.56 6.35 3.58
N ARG A 22 -3.36 5.44 4.50
CA ARG A 22 -2.06 4.94 4.87
C ARG A 22 -2.08 3.45 5.03
N TRP A 23 -0.98 2.81 4.66
CA TRP A 23 -0.81 1.37 4.82
C TRP A 23 0.57 1.11 5.39
N GLN A 24 0.64 0.36 6.47
CA GLN A 24 1.92 -0.05 7.01
C GLN A 24 2.40 -1.26 6.23
N VAL A 25 3.62 -1.18 5.68
CA VAL A 25 4.14 -2.25 4.85
C VAL A 25 4.92 -3.21 5.75
N SER A 26 4.17 -4.00 6.54
CA SER A 26 4.77 -4.99 7.43
C SER A 26 4.89 -6.34 6.75
N GLN A 27 4.23 -6.51 5.64
CA GLN A 27 4.34 -7.68 4.79
C GLN A 27 4.14 -7.21 3.36
N THR A 28 4.32 -8.10 2.42
CA THR A 28 4.17 -7.72 1.01
C THR A 28 2.75 -7.25 0.75
N LEU A 29 2.65 -6.09 0.13
CA LEU A 29 1.36 -5.55 -0.32
C LEU A 29 1.35 -5.45 -1.82
N VAL A 30 0.23 -5.77 -2.42
CA VAL A 30 0.02 -5.63 -3.86
C VAL A 30 -0.88 -4.44 -4.10
N LEU A 31 -0.42 -3.55 -4.95
CA LEU A 31 -1.16 -2.35 -5.33
C LEU A 31 -1.63 -2.51 -6.76
N GLY A 32 -2.89 -2.21 -7.01
CA GLY A 32 -3.41 -2.30 -8.36
C GLY A 32 -4.89 -1.99 -8.43
N ARG A 33 -5.44 -2.22 -9.60
CA ARG A 33 -6.84 -1.90 -9.87
C ARG A 33 -7.80 -3.03 -9.44
N GLU A 34 -7.29 -4.25 -9.35
CA GLU A 34 -8.13 -5.38 -8.98
C GLU A 34 -8.58 -5.30 -7.54
N ALA A 35 -9.82 -5.72 -7.29
CA ALA A 35 -10.39 -5.67 -5.95
C ALA A 35 -9.66 -6.59 -4.99
N THR A 36 -8.93 -7.57 -5.49
CA THR A 36 -8.17 -8.48 -4.65
C THR A 36 -6.84 -7.90 -4.18
N CYS A 37 -6.46 -6.72 -4.69
CA CYS A 37 -5.24 -6.08 -4.24
C CYS A 37 -5.38 -5.58 -2.80
N ASP A 38 -4.24 -5.46 -2.12
CA ASP A 38 -4.23 -4.90 -0.77
C ASP A 38 -4.49 -3.40 -0.81
N VAL A 39 -3.96 -2.73 -1.82
CA VAL A 39 -4.19 -1.31 -2.04
C VAL A 39 -4.89 -1.20 -3.39
N VAL A 40 -6.17 -0.92 -3.36
CA VAL A 40 -6.98 -0.89 -4.57
C VAL A 40 -7.06 0.55 -5.08
N VAL A 41 -6.54 0.76 -6.29
CA VAL A 41 -6.58 2.08 -6.94
C VAL A 41 -7.49 1.94 -8.14
N ALA A 42 -8.66 2.55 -8.06
CA ALA A 42 -9.66 2.45 -9.12
C ALA A 42 -9.40 3.47 -10.22
N ASP A 43 -8.32 3.26 -10.95
CA ASP A 43 -7.90 4.14 -12.02
C ASP A 43 -7.54 3.29 -13.22
N ARG A 44 -8.12 3.61 -14.36
CA ARG A 44 -7.91 2.82 -15.58
C ARG A 44 -6.47 2.84 -16.04
N GLN A 45 -5.70 3.85 -15.66
CA GLN A 45 -4.30 3.94 -16.03
C GLN A 45 -3.41 3.07 -15.17
N ILE A 46 -3.97 2.49 -14.11
CA ILE A 46 -3.24 1.59 -13.23
C ILE A 46 -3.50 0.17 -13.70
N SER A 47 -2.44 -0.62 -13.78
CA SER A 47 -2.58 -2.04 -14.13
C SER A 47 -3.34 -2.78 -13.06
N ARG A 48 -3.96 -3.91 -13.43
CA ARG A 48 -4.71 -4.70 -12.48
C ARG A 48 -3.83 -5.08 -11.28
N TYR A 49 -2.60 -5.48 -11.53
CA TYR A 49 -1.61 -5.76 -10.50
C TYR A 49 -0.39 -4.92 -10.83
N HIS A 50 -0.38 -3.70 -10.29
CA HIS A 50 0.53 -2.66 -10.77
C HIS A 50 1.90 -2.74 -10.12
N ALA A 51 1.93 -2.95 -8.82
CA ALA A 51 3.19 -2.94 -8.08
C ALA A 51 3.09 -3.83 -6.87
N ARG A 52 4.23 -4.29 -6.43
CA ARG A 52 4.36 -5.07 -5.21
C ARG A 52 5.32 -4.33 -4.31
N LEU A 53 4.88 -4.10 -3.07
CA LEU A 53 5.70 -3.41 -2.09
C LEU A 53 6.12 -4.42 -1.03
N THR A 54 7.42 -4.51 -0.80
CA THR A 54 7.95 -5.40 0.22
C THR A 54 8.59 -4.56 1.32
N PRO A 55 8.53 -5.07 2.54
CA PRO A 55 9.15 -4.36 3.67
C PRO A 55 10.65 -4.17 3.49
#